data_70b742ff876b48166a1d53056de67fcd
#
_entry.id   70b742ff876b48166a1d53056de67fcd
#
_cell.length_a   1.000
_cell.length_b   1.000
_cell.length_c   1.000
_cell.angle_alpha   90.00
_cell.angle_beta   90.00
_cell.angle_gamma   90.00
#
_symmetry.space_group_name_H-M   'P 1'
#
loop_
_entity.id
_entity.type
_entity.pdbx_description
1 polymer ?
#
loop_
_entity_poly.entity_id
_entity_poly.type
_entity_poly.pdbx_seq_one_letter_code
_entity_poly.pdbx_strand_id
1 'polypeptide(L)'
;MKFSKPLRIIRNLLFFFFISTTVMVVVYRFVPVYITPLMVIRSVQQMFKGESPVWHHEWVAFDKISSHLSMAVIASEDNRFATHNGFDFIEIQKAMKENEKRKRKRGASTISQQTAKNVFLWPQSSWIRKGFEVYFTWMIELFWSKERIMTVYLNSIEMGKNIYGAQATAKYKFHTTAAKLTAGQCALIAATLPNPIRFDSAHPSSYILKRQGQILRLMKLIPKFPEEKVSAFKKKRNKKKFFLSLIHISEPTRP
;
A
#
# COMPACT_ATOMS: atom_id res chain seq x y z
N MET A 1 41.71 -0.06 -15.88
CA MET A 1 41.96 -0.97 -14.72
C MET A 1 41.37 -2.34 -15.02
N LYS A 2 42.21 -3.40 -15.09
CA LYS A 2 41.74 -4.79 -15.24
C LYS A 2 41.35 -5.29 -13.84
N PHE A 3 40.06 -5.35 -13.54
CA PHE A 3 39.58 -5.93 -12.27
C PHE A 3 39.97 -7.41 -12.20
N SER A 4 40.33 -7.90 -10.99
CA SER A 4 40.55 -9.32 -10.72
C SER A 4 39.29 -10.13 -11.03
N LYS A 5 39.46 -11.43 -11.38
CA LYS A 5 38.31 -12.32 -11.73
C LYS A 5 37.16 -12.26 -10.71
N PRO A 6 37.38 -12.37 -9.36
CA PRO A 6 36.30 -12.31 -8.38
C PRO A 6 35.57 -10.96 -8.40
N LEU A 7 36.27 -9.84 -8.58
CA LEU A 7 35.64 -8.54 -8.61
C LEU A 7 34.73 -8.33 -9.85
N ARG A 8 35.10 -8.95 -10.98
CA ARG A 8 34.23 -9.00 -12.18
C ARG A 8 32.95 -9.80 -11.95
N ILE A 9 33.05 -10.94 -11.24
CA ILE A 9 31.88 -11.75 -10.90
C ILE A 9 30.94 -10.97 -9.99
N ILE A 10 31.43 -10.37 -8.91
CA ILE A 10 30.62 -9.54 -7.99
C ILE A 10 29.94 -8.41 -8.74
N ARG A 11 30.69 -7.66 -9.58
CA ARG A 11 30.11 -6.61 -10.40
C ARG A 11 28.98 -7.10 -11.30
N ASN A 12 29.19 -8.23 -11.99
CA ASN A 12 28.19 -8.78 -12.91
C ASN A 12 26.93 -9.27 -12.14
N LEU A 13 27.09 -9.86 -10.92
CA LEU A 13 25.98 -10.23 -10.08
C LEU A 13 25.18 -9.02 -9.60
N LEU A 14 25.85 -7.93 -9.23
CA LEU A 14 25.18 -6.67 -8.88
C LEU A 14 24.42 -6.08 -10.06
N PHE A 15 25.03 -6.03 -11.25
CA PHE A 15 24.34 -5.57 -12.47
C PHE A 15 23.11 -6.44 -12.78
N PHE A 16 23.25 -7.76 -12.70
CA PHE A 16 22.13 -8.66 -12.90
C PHE A 16 21.02 -8.43 -11.88
N PHE A 17 21.35 -8.27 -10.62
CA PHE A 17 20.38 -7.95 -9.56
C PHE A 17 19.63 -6.65 -9.86
N PHE A 18 20.32 -5.55 -10.09
CA PHE A 18 19.68 -4.27 -10.32
C PHE A 18 18.85 -4.24 -11.61
N ILE A 19 19.35 -4.85 -12.71
CA ILE A 19 18.61 -4.93 -13.97
C ILE A 19 17.35 -5.79 -13.78
N SER A 20 17.47 -7.00 -13.24
CA SER A 20 16.34 -7.92 -13.09
C SER A 20 15.25 -7.36 -12.16
N THR A 21 15.64 -6.76 -11.03
CA THR A 21 14.68 -6.13 -10.11
C THR A 21 14.01 -4.90 -10.71
N THR A 22 14.75 -4.08 -11.47
CA THR A 22 14.16 -2.93 -12.20
C THR A 22 13.15 -3.39 -13.24
N VAL A 23 13.52 -4.40 -14.06
CA VAL A 23 12.60 -4.97 -15.05
C VAL A 23 11.35 -5.52 -14.36
N MET A 24 11.50 -6.27 -13.25
CA MET A 24 10.38 -6.81 -12.49
C MET A 24 9.45 -5.71 -11.95
N VAL A 25 9.99 -4.64 -11.38
CA VAL A 25 9.20 -3.49 -10.89
C VAL A 25 8.47 -2.80 -12.04
N VAL A 26 9.13 -2.60 -13.19
CA VAL A 26 8.52 -1.99 -14.38
C VAL A 26 7.42 -2.89 -14.94
N VAL A 27 7.62 -4.20 -15.02
CA VAL A 27 6.58 -5.15 -15.47
C VAL A 27 5.39 -5.11 -14.52
N TYR A 28 5.59 -5.16 -13.22
CA TYR A 28 4.52 -5.09 -12.22
C TYR A 28 3.82 -3.72 -12.13
N ARG A 29 4.31 -2.71 -12.82
CA ARG A 29 3.55 -1.46 -13.04
C ARG A 29 2.28 -1.72 -13.85
N PHE A 30 2.31 -2.68 -14.78
CA PHE A 30 1.25 -2.90 -15.77
C PHE A 30 0.51 -4.23 -15.57
N VAL A 31 1.23 -5.25 -15.10
CA VAL A 31 0.71 -6.62 -14.98
C VAL A 31 0.22 -6.90 -13.56
N PRO A 32 -0.90 -7.62 -13.38
CA PRO A 32 -1.36 -8.10 -12.07
C PRO A 32 -0.31 -8.92 -11.32
N VAL A 33 -0.27 -8.76 -9.99
CA VAL A 33 0.58 -9.59 -9.12
C VAL A 33 -0.27 -10.75 -8.60
N TYR A 34 -0.23 -11.87 -9.29
CA TYR A 34 -1.02 -13.06 -8.94
C TYR A 34 -0.42 -13.88 -7.82
N ILE A 35 0.90 -13.86 -7.66
CA ILE A 35 1.62 -14.67 -6.68
C ILE A 35 2.60 -13.78 -5.93
N THR A 36 2.63 -13.92 -4.61
CA THR A 36 3.59 -13.22 -3.75
C THR A 36 4.49 -14.23 -3.02
N PRO A 37 5.71 -13.83 -2.58
CA PRO A 37 6.57 -14.71 -1.79
C PRO A 37 5.88 -15.27 -0.55
N LEU A 38 5.01 -14.48 0.10
CA LEU A 38 4.25 -14.94 1.26
C LEU A 38 3.30 -16.09 0.92
N MET A 39 2.57 -16.01 -0.20
CA MET A 39 1.67 -17.09 -0.66
C MET A 39 2.44 -18.38 -0.87
N VAL A 40 3.59 -18.32 -1.56
CA VAL A 40 4.45 -19.49 -1.78
C VAL A 40 4.94 -20.08 -0.45
N ILE A 41 5.47 -19.24 0.43
CA ILE A 41 5.98 -19.70 1.75
C ILE A 41 4.87 -20.34 2.57
N ARG A 42 3.66 -19.76 2.58
CA ARG A 42 2.50 -20.35 3.28
C ARG A 42 2.10 -21.70 2.70
N SER A 43 2.11 -21.84 1.38
CA SER A 43 1.81 -23.13 0.74
C SER A 43 2.84 -24.21 1.09
N VAL A 44 4.12 -23.87 1.03
CA VAL A 44 5.19 -24.78 1.45
C VAL A 44 5.04 -25.16 2.92
N GLN A 45 4.70 -24.21 3.80
CA GLN A 45 4.45 -24.51 5.22
C GLN A 45 3.25 -25.44 5.45
N GLN A 46 2.18 -25.32 4.64
CA GLN A 46 1.04 -26.25 4.67
C GLN A 46 1.47 -27.65 4.25
N MET A 47 2.23 -27.78 3.14
CA MET A 47 2.75 -29.06 2.68
C MET A 47 3.61 -29.76 3.73
N PHE A 48 4.50 -29.04 4.43
CA PHE A 48 5.30 -29.61 5.52
C PHE A 48 4.47 -30.09 6.72
N LYS A 49 3.23 -29.58 6.87
CA LYS A 49 2.29 -30.03 7.90
C LYS A 49 1.40 -31.19 7.44
N GLY A 50 1.58 -31.68 6.20
CA GLY A 50 0.70 -32.69 5.60
C GLY A 50 -0.65 -32.14 5.15
N GLU A 51 -0.81 -30.80 5.08
CA GLU A 51 -2.03 -30.14 4.62
C GLU A 51 -1.92 -29.87 3.11
N SER A 52 -3.04 -29.97 2.37
CA SER A 52 -3.09 -29.52 0.98
C SER A 52 -2.91 -28.01 0.92
N PRO A 53 -2.03 -27.48 0.05
CA PRO A 53 -1.83 -26.03 -0.06
C PRO A 53 -3.09 -25.36 -0.62
N VAL A 54 -3.64 -24.47 0.18
CA VAL A 54 -4.84 -23.68 -0.19
C VAL A 54 -4.56 -22.22 0.06
N TRP A 55 -4.82 -21.39 -0.96
CA TRP A 55 -4.92 -19.96 -0.80
C TRP A 55 -6.11 -19.44 -1.61
N HIS A 56 -6.70 -18.36 -1.13
CA HIS A 56 -7.79 -17.66 -1.81
C HIS A 56 -7.27 -16.31 -2.27
N HIS A 57 -7.16 -16.13 -3.57
CA HIS A 57 -6.72 -14.88 -4.20
C HIS A 57 -7.45 -14.70 -5.53
N GLU A 58 -7.93 -13.48 -5.75
CA GLU A 58 -8.55 -13.07 -7.00
C GLU A 58 -8.22 -11.61 -7.25
N TRP A 59 -7.51 -11.35 -8.36
CA TRP A 59 -7.12 -9.99 -8.72
C TRP A 59 -8.31 -9.24 -9.32
N VAL A 60 -8.52 -8.00 -8.87
CA VAL A 60 -9.51 -7.08 -9.43
C VAL A 60 -8.89 -5.72 -9.71
N ALA A 61 -9.37 -5.04 -10.77
CA ALA A 61 -8.95 -3.69 -11.08
C ALA A 61 -9.37 -2.69 -9.97
N PHE A 62 -8.68 -1.55 -9.87
CA PHE A 62 -8.91 -0.58 -8.80
C PHE A 62 -10.35 -0.06 -8.76
N ASP A 63 -10.94 0.20 -9.92
CA ASP A 63 -12.34 0.64 -10.08
C ASP A 63 -13.39 -0.43 -9.67
N LYS A 64 -12.97 -1.68 -9.51
CA LYS A 64 -13.76 -2.81 -9.01
C LYS A 64 -13.58 -3.05 -7.51
N ILE A 65 -12.85 -2.18 -6.82
CA ILE A 65 -12.71 -2.19 -5.35
C ILE A 65 -13.47 -1.00 -4.79
N SER A 66 -14.25 -1.21 -3.74
CA SER A 66 -14.94 -0.12 -3.05
C SER A 66 -13.96 0.98 -2.63
N SER A 67 -14.23 2.23 -2.98
CA SER A 67 -13.43 3.38 -2.56
C SER A 67 -13.32 3.52 -1.03
N HIS A 68 -14.31 2.97 -0.31
CA HIS A 68 -14.25 2.91 1.15
C HIS A 68 -13.09 2.06 1.66
N LEU A 69 -12.63 1.04 0.90
CA LEU A 69 -11.54 0.18 1.37
C LEU A 69 -10.19 0.92 1.31
N SER A 70 -9.90 1.62 0.21
CA SER A 70 -8.69 2.45 0.12
C SER A 70 -8.69 3.53 1.21
N MET A 71 -9.84 4.20 1.43
CA MET A 71 -9.99 5.20 2.48
C MET A 71 -9.79 4.62 3.88
N ALA A 72 -10.36 3.43 4.17
CA ALA A 72 -10.21 2.78 5.46
C ALA A 72 -8.75 2.36 5.74
N VAL A 73 -8.07 1.85 4.71
CA VAL A 73 -6.65 1.48 4.80
C VAL A 73 -5.77 2.71 5.01
N ILE A 74 -5.98 3.78 4.23
CA ILE A 74 -5.24 5.04 4.42
C ILE A 74 -5.46 5.58 5.84
N ALA A 75 -6.70 5.61 6.31
CA ALA A 75 -7.03 6.09 7.65
C ALA A 75 -6.41 5.25 8.78
N SER A 76 -6.23 3.94 8.57
CA SER A 76 -5.71 3.01 9.58
C SER A 76 -4.20 2.89 9.58
N GLU A 77 -3.59 2.80 8.39
CA GLU A 77 -2.20 2.40 8.20
C GLU A 77 -1.28 3.58 7.86
N ASP A 78 -1.77 4.56 7.08
CA ASP A 78 -0.93 5.59 6.48
C ASP A 78 -1.76 6.80 6.05
N ASN A 79 -2.17 7.62 7.01
CA ASN A 79 -3.08 8.75 6.77
C ASN A 79 -2.50 9.85 5.85
N ARG A 80 -1.22 9.79 5.55
CA ARG A 80 -0.50 10.72 4.67
C ARG A 80 -0.02 10.07 3.37
N PHE A 81 -0.51 8.89 3.03
CA PHE A 81 -0.11 8.11 1.86
C PHE A 81 -0.02 8.92 0.57
N ALA A 82 -0.97 9.81 0.33
CA ALA A 82 -1.01 10.62 -0.90
C ALA A 82 0.05 11.74 -0.94
N THR A 83 0.70 12.07 0.18
CA THR A 83 1.56 13.26 0.31
C THR A 83 3.04 12.98 0.47
N HIS A 84 3.43 11.75 0.83
CA HIS A 84 4.84 11.35 0.95
C HIS A 84 5.28 10.45 -0.21
N ASN A 85 6.58 10.31 -0.41
CA ASN A 85 7.20 9.46 -1.44
C ASN A 85 7.83 8.22 -0.80
N GLY A 86 6.99 7.28 -0.35
CA GLY A 86 7.39 5.99 0.20
C GLY A 86 7.67 5.98 1.70
N PHE A 87 8.19 7.07 2.26
CA PHE A 87 8.54 7.18 3.68
C PHE A 87 7.88 8.39 4.31
N ASP A 88 7.12 8.18 5.39
CA ASP A 88 6.56 9.28 6.18
C ASP A 88 7.51 9.65 7.34
N PHE A 89 8.45 10.55 7.08
CA PHE A 89 9.43 10.97 8.07
C PHE A 89 8.78 11.67 9.28
N ILE A 90 7.61 12.29 9.11
CA ILE A 90 6.90 12.94 10.23
C ILE A 90 6.32 11.87 11.15
N GLU A 91 5.68 10.82 10.62
CA GLU A 91 5.18 9.72 11.44
C GLU A 91 6.31 8.88 12.02
N ILE A 92 7.45 8.73 11.32
CA ILE A 92 8.65 8.08 11.88
C ILE A 92 9.14 8.84 13.11
N GLN A 93 9.29 10.18 13.02
CA GLN A 93 9.74 10.99 14.17
C GLN A 93 8.75 10.94 15.34
N LYS A 94 7.44 10.98 15.06
CA LYS A 94 6.42 10.83 16.10
C LYS A 94 6.50 9.45 16.76
N ALA A 95 6.61 8.39 15.97
CA ALA A 95 6.72 7.03 16.49
C ALA A 95 7.99 6.86 17.33
N MET A 96 9.12 7.44 16.95
CA MET A 96 10.35 7.42 17.75
C MET A 96 10.13 8.07 19.13
N LYS A 97 9.59 9.30 19.18
CA LYS A 97 9.30 10.01 20.44
C LYS A 97 8.29 9.26 21.32
N GLU A 98 7.24 8.70 20.73
CA GLU A 98 6.26 7.89 21.45
C GLU A 98 6.88 6.60 22.00
N ASN A 99 7.77 5.97 21.24
CA ASN A 99 8.40 4.69 21.60
C ASN A 99 9.40 4.79 22.76
N GLU A 100 9.91 5.99 23.06
CA GLU A 100 10.70 6.25 24.28
C GLU A 100 9.91 5.99 25.55
N LYS A 101 8.58 6.24 25.53
CA LYS A 101 7.69 6.13 26.68
C LYS A 101 6.81 4.86 26.67
N ARG A 102 6.79 4.10 25.56
CA ARG A 102 5.90 2.95 25.39
C ARG A 102 6.61 1.62 25.64
N LYS A 103 6.01 0.74 26.46
CA LYS A 103 6.45 -0.66 26.59
C LYS A 103 6.34 -1.44 25.29
N ARG A 104 5.30 -1.21 24.48
CA ARG A 104 5.12 -1.81 23.15
C ARG A 104 5.36 -0.75 22.08
N LYS A 105 6.40 -0.96 21.29
CA LYS A 105 6.79 -0.05 20.22
C LYS A 105 5.72 0.04 19.11
N ARG A 106 5.43 1.25 18.66
CA ARG A 106 4.59 1.53 17.49
C ARG A 106 5.46 1.51 16.24
N GLY A 107 5.01 0.81 15.19
CA GLY A 107 5.60 0.91 13.86
C GLY A 107 5.13 2.17 13.12
N ALA A 108 5.94 2.62 12.17
CA ALA A 108 5.64 3.72 11.26
C ALA A 108 5.87 3.30 9.79
N SER A 109 5.56 2.05 9.45
CA SER A 109 5.69 1.56 8.08
C SER A 109 4.52 2.05 7.23
N THR A 110 4.82 2.61 6.06
CA THR A 110 3.85 3.13 5.11
C THR A 110 3.21 2.02 4.26
N ILE A 111 2.11 2.33 3.56
CA ILE A 111 1.48 1.44 2.58
C ILE A 111 2.48 1.05 1.50
N SER A 112 3.33 1.97 1.02
CA SER A 112 4.37 1.68 0.03
C SER A 112 5.40 0.66 0.54
N GLN A 113 5.86 0.80 1.79
CA GLN A 113 6.77 -0.15 2.42
C GLN A 113 6.12 -1.54 2.60
N GLN A 114 4.85 -1.57 3.00
CA GLN A 114 4.10 -2.82 3.12
C GLN A 114 3.90 -3.49 1.76
N THR A 115 3.62 -2.71 0.70
CA THR A 115 3.51 -3.21 -0.68
C THR A 115 4.82 -3.80 -1.16
N ALA A 116 5.92 -3.07 -1.02
CA ALA A 116 7.26 -3.53 -1.39
C ALA A 116 7.62 -4.84 -0.68
N LYS A 117 7.37 -4.91 0.64
CA LYS A 117 7.59 -6.12 1.43
C LYS A 117 6.77 -7.31 0.92
N ASN A 118 5.47 -7.12 0.69
CA ASN A 118 4.57 -8.22 0.34
C ASN A 118 4.80 -8.75 -1.07
N VAL A 119 5.17 -7.90 -2.01
CA VAL A 119 5.35 -8.26 -3.42
C VAL A 119 6.72 -8.86 -3.71
N PHE A 120 7.77 -8.36 -3.06
CA PHE A 120 9.16 -8.68 -3.43
C PHE A 120 9.94 -9.43 -2.38
N LEU A 121 9.47 -9.49 -1.11
CA LEU A 121 10.28 -9.95 0.00
C LEU A 121 9.60 -11.06 0.81
N TRP A 122 10.39 -11.69 1.66
CA TRP A 122 9.95 -12.74 2.58
C TRP A 122 9.45 -12.18 3.91
N PRO A 123 8.61 -12.94 4.68
CA PRO A 123 7.94 -12.41 5.87
C PRO A 123 8.85 -12.26 7.10
N GLN A 124 9.94 -13.06 7.22
CA GLN A 124 10.81 -13.02 8.39
C GLN A 124 11.49 -11.66 8.54
N SER A 125 11.50 -11.13 9.78
CA SER A 125 12.15 -9.87 10.08
C SER A 125 13.68 -10.04 10.16
N SER A 126 14.41 -9.22 9.40
CA SER A 126 15.85 -9.06 9.49
C SER A 126 16.28 -7.69 9.00
N TRP A 127 17.46 -7.24 9.41
CA TRP A 127 18.02 -5.96 8.94
C TRP A 127 18.29 -5.98 7.43
N ILE A 128 18.74 -7.12 6.89
CA ILE A 128 18.96 -7.31 5.45
C ILE A 128 17.64 -7.14 4.68
N ARG A 129 16.57 -7.83 5.14
CA ARG A 129 15.25 -7.68 4.54
C ARG A 129 14.75 -6.21 4.63
N LYS A 130 15.03 -5.51 5.73
CA LYS A 130 14.66 -4.10 5.88
C LYS A 130 15.40 -3.20 4.90
N GLY A 131 16.67 -3.49 4.61
CA GLY A 131 17.43 -2.82 3.55
C GLY A 131 16.79 -3.01 2.16
N PHE A 132 16.42 -4.25 1.81
CA PHE A 132 15.68 -4.52 0.56
C PHE A 132 14.28 -3.89 0.54
N GLU A 133 13.60 -3.80 1.67
CA GLU A 133 12.31 -3.11 1.78
C GLU A 133 12.46 -1.62 1.42
N VAL A 134 13.51 -0.96 1.93
CA VAL A 134 13.81 0.44 1.57
C VAL A 134 14.09 0.57 0.07
N TYR A 135 14.92 -0.31 -0.49
CA TYR A 135 15.24 -0.33 -1.92
C TYR A 135 13.98 -0.49 -2.79
N PHE A 136 13.16 -1.52 -2.55
CA PHE A 136 11.96 -1.75 -3.34
C PHE A 136 10.89 -0.68 -3.11
N THR A 137 10.80 -0.10 -1.92
CA THR A 137 9.90 1.04 -1.66
C THR A 137 10.27 2.23 -2.53
N TRP A 138 11.54 2.56 -2.61
CA TRP A 138 12.03 3.63 -3.48
C TRP A 138 11.75 3.33 -4.95
N MET A 139 11.98 2.09 -5.40
CA MET A 139 11.73 1.66 -6.76
C MET A 139 10.24 1.76 -7.15
N ILE A 140 9.32 1.26 -6.31
CA ILE A 140 7.88 1.35 -6.64
C ILE A 140 7.38 2.79 -6.63
N GLU A 141 7.87 3.65 -5.74
CA GLU A 141 7.51 5.08 -5.75
C GLU A 141 8.05 5.82 -6.98
N LEU A 142 9.21 5.41 -7.50
CA LEU A 142 9.77 5.98 -8.71
C LEU A 142 8.99 5.57 -9.98
N PHE A 143 8.56 4.31 -10.06
CA PHE A 143 7.98 3.76 -11.28
C PHE A 143 6.46 3.64 -11.26
N TRP A 144 5.80 3.58 -10.09
CA TRP A 144 4.35 3.39 -9.97
C TRP A 144 3.64 4.66 -9.51
N SER A 145 2.38 4.83 -9.92
CA SER A 145 1.51 5.84 -9.35
C SER A 145 1.02 5.41 -7.94
N LYS A 146 0.60 6.34 -7.12
CA LYS A 146 -0.03 6.05 -5.82
C LYS A 146 -1.25 5.13 -5.97
N GLU A 147 -2.04 5.33 -7.03
CA GLU A 147 -3.17 4.46 -7.36
C GLU A 147 -2.71 3.03 -7.66
N ARG A 148 -1.59 2.87 -8.43
CA ARG A 148 -1.03 1.54 -8.69
C ARG A 148 -0.50 0.88 -7.43
N ILE A 149 0.20 1.60 -6.57
CA ILE A 149 0.69 1.08 -5.28
C ILE A 149 -0.50 0.59 -4.44
N MET A 150 -1.56 1.39 -4.33
CA MET A 150 -2.77 1.02 -3.60
C MET A 150 -3.48 -0.19 -4.24
N THR A 151 -3.59 -0.23 -5.57
CA THR A 151 -4.17 -1.37 -6.30
C THR A 151 -3.44 -2.67 -5.97
N VAL A 152 -2.11 -2.66 -6.05
CA VAL A 152 -1.30 -3.83 -5.74
C VAL A 152 -1.42 -4.19 -4.26
N TYR A 153 -1.35 -3.21 -3.36
CA TYR A 153 -1.56 -3.41 -1.94
C TYR A 153 -2.86 -4.14 -1.63
N LEU A 154 -3.99 -3.58 -2.10
CA LEU A 154 -5.33 -4.12 -1.85
C LEU A 154 -5.59 -5.49 -2.48
N ASN A 155 -4.79 -5.88 -3.47
CA ASN A 155 -4.89 -7.20 -4.09
C ASN A 155 -3.91 -8.23 -3.50
N SER A 156 -2.81 -7.82 -2.86
CA SER A 156 -1.72 -8.75 -2.50
C SER A 156 -1.54 -9.01 -1.02
N ILE A 157 -2.08 -8.16 -0.13
CA ILE A 157 -1.87 -8.37 1.31
C ILE A 157 -2.75 -9.49 1.87
N GLU A 158 -2.23 -10.18 2.88
CA GLU A 158 -2.99 -11.17 3.65
C GLU A 158 -4.04 -10.44 4.52
N MET A 159 -5.31 -10.75 4.33
CA MET A 159 -6.46 -10.17 5.03
C MET A 159 -7.21 -11.20 5.90
N GLY A 160 -6.70 -12.41 5.98
CA GLY A 160 -7.18 -13.53 6.76
C GLY A 160 -6.29 -14.74 6.54
N LYS A 161 -6.45 -15.83 7.29
CA LYS A 161 -5.67 -17.06 7.11
C LYS A 161 -5.83 -17.57 5.68
N ASN A 162 -4.76 -17.52 4.88
CA ASN A 162 -4.72 -17.91 3.46
C ASN A 162 -5.71 -17.13 2.55
N ILE A 163 -6.15 -15.95 2.97
CA ILE A 163 -7.03 -15.07 2.19
C ILE A 163 -6.23 -13.81 1.84
N TYR A 164 -6.06 -13.58 0.55
CA TYR A 164 -5.24 -12.48 0.01
C TYR A 164 -6.07 -11.56 -0.87
N GLY A 165 -5.99 -10.27 -0.58
CA GLY A 165 -6.62 -9.22 -1.34
C GLY A 165 -8.12 -9.01 -1.08
N ALA A 166 -8.61 -7.89 -1.61
CA ALA A 166 -9.94 -7.37 -1.34
C ALA A 166 -11.07 -8.29 -1.84
N GLN A 167 -10.93 -8.84 -3.06
CA GLN A 167 -12.00 -9.66 -3.66
C GLN A 167 -12.16 -10.98 -2.92
N ALA A 168 -11.08 -11.68 -2.62
CA ALA A 168 -11.15 -12.90 -1.83
C ALA A 168 -11.71 -12.63 -0.43
N THR A 169 -11.31 -11.54 0.21
CA THR A 169 -11.84 -11.14 1.52
C THR A 169 -13.33 -10.84 1.46
N ALA A 170 -13.79 -10.08 0.46
CA ALA A 170 -15.20 -9.81 0.27
C ALA A 170 -16.02 -11.09 0.07
N LYS A 171 -15.52 -12.02 -0.73
CA LYS A 171 -16.17 -13.29 -1.03
C LYS A 171 -16.25 -14.22 0.18
N TYR A 172 -15.13 -14.46 0.85
CA TYR A 172 -15.04 -15.48 1.90
C TYR A 172 -15.43 -14.98 3.30
N LYS A 173 -15.36 -13.65 3.55
CA LYS A 173 -15.69 -13.07 4.85
C LYS A 173 -17.04 -12.37 4.88
N PHE A 174 -17.51 -11.85 3.74
CA PHE A 174 -18.74 -11.03 3.70
C PHE A 174 -19.76 -11.49 2.65
N HIS A 175 -19.47 -12.59 1.94
CA HIS A 175 -20.36 -13.16 0.90
C HIS A 175 -20.81 -12.13 -0.16
N THR A 176 -19.87 -11.25 -0.55
CA THR A 176 -20.11 -10.16 -1.50
C THR A 176 -18.91 -9.99 -2.44
N THR A 177 -18.87 -8.90 -3.21
CA THR A 177 -17.73 -8.52 -4.07
C THR A 177 -16.96 -7.35 -3.48
N ALA A 178 -15.70 -7.17 -3.87
CA ALA A 178 -14.87 -6.05 -3.43
C ALA A 178 -15.52 -4.69 -3.73
N ALA A 179 -16.25 -4.58 -4.85
CA ALA A 179 -16.95 -3.36 -5.24
C ALA A 179 -18.14 -3.00 -4.32
N LYS A 180 -18.77 -4.01 -3.73
CA LYS A 180 -19.98 -3.86 -2.89
C LYS A 180 -19.67 -3.77 -1.39
N LEU A 181 -18.40 -3.80 -0.98
CA LEU A 181 -18.04 -3.65 0.42
C LEU A 181 -18.51 -2.29 0.96
N THR A 182 -19.23 -2.32 2.07
CA THR A 182 -19.71 -1.12 2.77
C THR A 182 -18.57 -0.45 3.53
N ALA A 183 -18.74 0.82 3.90
CA ALA A 183 -17.76 1.54 4.72
C ALA A 183 -17.46 0.82 6.05
N GLY A 184 -18.49 0.23 6.67
CA GLY A 184 -18.35 -0.55 7.90
C GLY A 184 -17.51 -1.81 7.72
N GLN A 185 -17.74 -2.58 6.65
CA GLN A 185 -16.96 -3.77 6.32
C GLN A 185 -15.52 -3.41 5.97
N CYS A 186 -15.30 -2.34 5.19
CA CYS A 186 -13.97 -1.84 4.87
C CYS A 186 -13.17 -1.44 6.12
N ALA A 187 -13.83 -0.77 7.07
CA ALA A 187 -13.20 -0.40 8.33
C ALA A 187 -12.90 -1.63 9.22
N LEU A 188 -13.72 -2.69 9.19
CA LEU A 188 -13.40 -3.97 9.85
C LEU A 188 -12.18 -4.64 9.23
N ILE A 189 -12.11 -4.71 7.90
CA ILE A 189 -10.93 -5.25 7.20
C ILE A 189 -9.69 -4.46 7.62
N ALA A 190 -9.72 -3.14 7.52
CA ALA A 190 -8.57 -2.29 7.88
C ALA A 190 -8.17 -2.45 9.37
N ALA A 191 -9.13 -2.65 10.27
CA ALA A 191 -8.87 -2.87 11.68
C ALA A 191 -8.13 -4.18 11.97
N THR A 192 -8.27 -5.20 11.11
CA THR A 192 -7.63 -6.51 11.26
C THR A 192 -6.26 -6.63 10.60
N LEU A 193 -5.87 -5.72 9.70
CA LEU A 193 -4.60 -5.76 8.94
C LEU A 193 -3.34 -5.89 9.81
N PRO A 194 -3.23 -5.30 11.01
CA PRO A 194 -2.04 -5.48 11.85
C PRO A 194 -1.77 -6.93 12.25
N ASN A 195 -2.80 -7.78 12.32
CA ASN A 195 -2.66 -9.22 12.57
C ASN A 195 -3.87 -9.98 12.01
N PRO A 196 -3.94 -10.21 10.68
CA PRO A 196 -5.11 -10.75 10.00
C PRO A 196 -5.34 -12.25 10.27
N ILE A 197 -4.35 -12.94 10.84
CA ILE A 197 -4.48 -14.34 11.26
C ILE A 197 -5.17 -14.44 12.62
N ARG A 198 -4.87 -13.49 13.53
CA ARG A 198 -5.45 -13.47 14.87
C ARG A 198 -6.85 -12.86 14.89
N PHE A 199 -7.05 -11.81 14.10
CA PHE A 199 -8.29 -11.04 14.08
C PHE A 199 -9.15 -11.41 12.88
N ASP A 200 -10.43 -11.65 13.12
CA ASP A 200 -11.39 -11.97 12.06
C ASP A 200 -12.31 -10.76 11.79
N SER A 201 -12.32 -10.29 10.54
CA SER A 201 -13.17 -9.18 10.13
C SER A 201 -14.66 -9.58 10.01
N ALA A 202 -14.96 -10.87 9.80
CA ALA A 202 -16.35 -11.38 9.78
C ALA A 202 -16.92 -11.55 11.18
N HIS A 203 -16.08 -11.92 12.15
CA HIS A 203 -16.46 -12.12 13.56
C HIS A 203 -15.62 -11.21 14.48
N PRO A 204 -15.89 -9.89 14.44
CA PRO A 204 -15.05 -8.92 15.12
C PRO A 204 -15.24 -8.98 16.65
N SER A 205 -14.13 -9.01 17.39
CA SER A 205 -14.13 -8.82 18.83
C SER A 205 -14.49 -7.37 19.22
N SER A 206 -14.83 -7.14 20.50
CA SER A 206 -15.11 -5.78 21.02
C SER A 206 -13.95 -4.81 20.76
N TYR A 207 -12.69 -5.28 20.79
CA TYR A 207 -11.52 -4.50 20.43
C TYR A 207 -11.54 -4.07 18.94
N ILE A 208 -11.85 -4.98 18.03
CA ILE A 208 -11.95 -4.70 16.60
C ILE A 208 -13.12 -3.77 16.28
N LEU A 209 -14.27 -3.92 16.95
CA LEU A 209 -15.41 -3.00 16.81
C LEU A 209 -15.07 -1.57 17.28
N LYS A 210 -14.38 -1.43 18.41
CA LYS A 210 -13.87 -0.12 18.87
C LYS A 210 -12.91 0.49 17.83
N ARG A 211 -12.02 -0.32 17.26
CA ARG A 211 -11.07 0.09 16.23
C ARG A 211 -11.78 0.50 14.93
N GLN A 212 -12.80 -0.26 14.50
CA GLN A 212 -13.68 0.08 13.36
C GLN A 212 -14.29 1.48 13.54
N GLY A 213 -14.88 1.77 14.71
CA GLY A 213 -15.46 3.08 14.98
C GLY A 213 -14.45 4.23 14.92
N GLN A 214 -13.18 3.98 15.30
CA GLN A 214 -12.10 4.96 15.16
C GLN A 214 -11.76 5.20 13.69
N ILE A 215 -11.61 4.11 12.90
CA ILE A 215 -11.30 4.19 11.46
C ILE A 215 -12.41 4.92 10.70
N LEU A 216 -13.69 4.60 10.96
CA LEU A 216 -14.83 5.28 10.34
C LEU A 216 -14.84 6.81 10.59
N ARG A 217 -14.41 7.24 11.78
CA ARG A 217 -14.24 8.67 12.08
C ARG A 217 -13.08 9.27 11.30
N LEU A 218 -11.93 8.60 11.26
CA LEU A 218 -10.75 9.07 10.54
C LEU A 218 -10.97 9.15 9.02
N MET A 219 -11.71 8.19 8.43
CA MET A 219 -12.08 8.22 7.01
C MET A 219 -12.81 9.51 6.58
N LYS A 220 -13.53 10.16 7.52
CA LYS A 220 -14.21 11.44 7.24
C LYS A 220 -13.27 12.64 7.25
N LEU A 221 -12.09 12.51 7.84
CA LEU A 221 -11.12 13.59 8.04
C LEU A 221 -10.01 13.60 6.99
N ILE A 222 -9.78 12.49 6.30
CA ILE A 222 -8.75 12.38 5.28
C ILE A 222 -9.28 12.78 3.90
N PRO A 223 -8.45 13.34 3.01
CA PRO A 223 -8.83 13.63 1.62
C PRO A 223 -9.26 12.35 0.90
N LYS A 224 -10.21 12.47 -0.04
CA LYS A 224 -10.62 11.35 -0.89
C LYS A 224 -9.46 10.83 -1.72
N PHE A 225 -9.38 9.50 -1.85
CA PHE A 225 -8.35 8.85 -2.65
C PHE A 225 -8.99 7.85 -3.65
N PRO A 226 -8.57 7.86 -4.92
CA PRO A 226 -7.68 8.85 -5.53
C PRO A 226 -8.33 10.24 -5.57
N GLU A 227 -7.50 11.30 -5.59
CA GLU A 227 -8.04 12.66 -5.80
C GLU A 227 -8.83 12.68 -7.12
N GLU A 228 -10.08 13.09 -7.09
CA GLU A 228 -10.91 13.18 -8.29
C GLU A 228 -10.20 14.06 -9.33
N LYS A 229 -10.05 13.55 -10.57
CA LYS A 229 -9.42 14.26 -11.71
C LYS A 229 -10.06 15.64 -11.99
N VAL A 230 -11.20 15.94 -11.37
CA VAL A 230 -11.90 17.22 -11.40
C VAL A 230 -11.05 18.37 -10.81
N SER A 231 -10.11 18.10 -9.90
CA SER A 231 -9.26 19.15 -9.31
C SER A 231 -8.21 19.68 -10.28
N ALA A 232 -7.68 18.87 -11.19
CA ALA A 232 -6.68 19.30 -12.18
C ALA A 232 -7.29 20.27 -13.21
N PHE A 233 -8.52 20.04 -13.64
CA PHE A 233 -9.27 20.95 -14.53
C PHE A 233 -9.68 22.23 -13.82
N LYS A 234 -10.17 22.18 -12.57
CA LYS A 234 -10.50 23.36 -11.77
C LYS A 234 -9.25 24.19 -11.43
N LYS A 235 -8.13 23.54 -11.10
CA LYS A 235 -6.85 24.23 -10.79
C LYS A 235 -6.27 24.91 -12.02
N LYS A 236 -6.36 24.28 -13.21
CA LYS A 236 -5.98 24.90 -14.51
C LYS A 236 -6.91 26.07 -14.87
N ARG A 237 -8.23 25.96 -14.65
CA ARG A 237 -9.22 27.00 -14.93
C ARG A 237 -9.09 28.20 -13.99
N ASN A 238 -8.80 27.97 -12.70
CA ASN A 238 -8.56 29.05 -11.74
C ASN A 238 -7.23 29.76 -11.98
N LYS A 239 -6.16 29.04 -12.36
CA LYS A 239 -4.90 29.67 -12.79
C LYS A 239 -5.10 30.54 -14.04
N LYS A 240 -5.89 30.07 -15.01
CA LYS A 240 -6.20 30.84 -16.24
C LYS A 240 -7.07 32.09 -15.94
N LYS A 241 -8.04 32.00 -15.03
CA LYS A 241 -8.83 33.16 -14.56
C LYS A 241 -7.97 34.14 -13.78
N PHE A 242 -7.09 33.69 -12.94
CA PHE A 242 -6.16 34.55 -12.19
C PHE A 242 -5.19 35.29 -13.12
N PHE A 243 -4.64 34.61 -14.14
CA PHE A 243 -3.77 35.24 -15.16
C PHE A 243 -4.51 36.26 -16.00
N LEU A 244 -5.76 35.98 -16.40
CA LEU A 244 -6.61 36.91 -17.17
C LEU A 244 -7.02 38.14 -16.34
N SER A 245 -7.23 38.00 -15.03
CA SER A 245 -7.50 39.15 -14.16
C SER A 245 -6.30 40.06 -13.95
N LEU A 246 -5.06 39.48 -13.96
CA LEU A 246 -3.83 40.30 -13.90
C LEU A 246 -3.58 41.10 -15.18
N ILE A 247 -3.96 40.58 -16.35
CA ILE A 247 -3.81 41.28 -17.63
C ILE A 247 -4.79 42.43 -17.74
N HIS A 248 -5.99 42.35 -17.15
CA HIS A 248 -7.01 43.42 -17.16
C HIS A 248 -6.70 44.61 -16.22
N ILE A 249 -5.73 44.46 -15.30
CA ILE A 249 -5.32 45.52 -14.36
C ILE A 249 -4.23 46.42 -14.99
N SER A 250 -3.66 46.04 -16.15
CA SER A 250 -2.55 46.75 -16.79
C SER A 250 -2.94 47.62 -18.02
N GLU A 251 -4.23 47.83 -18.33
CA GLU A 251 -4.59 48.82 -19.33
C GLU A 251 -4.61 50.21 -18.69
N PRO A 252 -3.74 51.16 -19.15
CA PRO A 252 -3.80 52.54 -18.70
C PRO A 252 -5.04 53.22 -19.33
N THR A 253 -5.89 53.80 -18.48
CA THR A 253 -6.91 54.74 -18.89
C THR A 253 -6.24 55.90 -19.64
N ARG A 254 -6.47 56.01 -20.94
CA ARG A 254 -6.11 57.20 -21.71
C ARG A 254 -7.15 58.33 -21.42
N PRO A 255 -6.66 59.56 -21.32
CA PRO A 255 -7.48 60.75 -21.07
C PRO A 255 -8.42 61.09 -22.24
#